data_c76c0c4698b7b8a22f361bc3be56095f
#
_entry.id   c76c0c4698b7b8a22f361bc3be56095f
#
_cell.length_a   1.000
_cell.length_b   1.000
_cell.length_c   1.000
_cell.angle_alpha   90.00
_cell.angle_beta   90.00
_cell.angle_gamma   90.00
#
_symmetry.space_group_name_H-M   'P 1'
#
loop_
_entity.id
_entity.type
_entity.pdbx_description
1 polymer ?
#
loop_
_entity_poly.entity_id
_entity_poly.type
_entity_poly.pdbx_seq_one_letter_code
_entity_poly.pdbx_strand_id
1 'polypeptide(L)'
;MDFIVNNIEETTSLGYKLGKLLNPGDVICLTGELGTGKTHITKGIAKGLEINDTITSPTFTIVNEYDSGRLKLNHFDVYRVADPDEVYAIGFDDYIFSDAVSIIEWANYIEDILPSSYLHINISKNLSKGENYRKISIIPYGKRYEYIKELEK
;
A
#
# COMPACT_ATOMS: atom_id res chain seq x y z
N MET A 1 4.56 13.04 6.87
CA MET A 1 5.23 13.46 5.60
C MET A 1 4.17 13.51 4.51
N ASP A 2 4.01 14.67 3.90
CA ASP A 2 2.94 14.89 2.91
C ASP A 2 3.54 15.19 1.54
N PHE A 3 2.95 14.60 0.50
CA PHE A 3 3.33 14.83 -0.89
C PHE A 3 2.11 15.27 -1.68
N ILE A 4 2.30 16.27 -2.55
CA ILE A 4 1.25 16.72 -3.46
C ILE A 4 1.58 16.19 -4.85
N VAL A 5 0.62 15.54 -5.48
CA VAL A 5 0.72 15.04 -6.84
C VAL A 5 -0.45 15.57 -7.65
N ASN A 6 -0.24 15.76 -8.95
CA ASN A 6 -1.23 16.36 -9.85
C ASN A 6 -1.58 15.47 -11.05
N ASN A 7 -1.01 14.28 -11.12
CA ASN A 7 -1.30 13.33 -12.18
C ASN A 7 -0.90 11.91 -11.76
N ILE A 8 -1.32 10.93 -12.56
CA ILE A 8 -1.07 9.51 -12.29
C ILE A 8 0.44 9.21 -12.29
N GLU A 9 1.18 9.83 -13.20
CA GLU A 9 2.63 9.60 -13.32
C GLU A 9 3.37 10.00 -12.05
N GLU A 10 2.98 11.11 -11.42
CA GLU A 10 3.58 11.55 -10.17
C GLU A 10 3.25 10.58 -9.02
N THR A 11 2.02 10.07 -8.98
CA THR A 11 1.62 9.06 -8.00
C THR A 11 2.43 7.78 -8.18
N THR A 12 2.55 7.31 -9.40
CA THR A 12 3.31 6.10 -9.72
C THR A 12 4.80 6.29 -9.39
N SER A 13 5.34 7.47 -9.68
CA SER A 13 6.75 7.79 -9.39
C SER A 13 7.03 7.77 -7.89
N LEU A 14 6.13 8.33 -7.08
CA LEU A 14 6.28 8.28 -5.61
C LEU A 14 6.24 6.84 -5.11
N GLY A 15 5.31 6.03 -5.63
CA GLY A 15 5.25 4.62 -5.31
C GLY A 15 6.53 3.87 -5.69
N TYR A 16 7.09 4.17 -6.85
CA TYR A 16 8.35 3.57 -7.30
C TYR A 16 9.50 3.87 -6.34
N LYS A 17 9.65 5.12 -5.93
CA LYS A 17 10.69 5.53 -4.98
C LYS A 17 10.53 4.80 -3.65
N LEU A 18 9.29 4.70 -3.16
CA LEU A 18 9.00 3.98 -1.93
C LEU A 18 9.31 2.49 -2.08
N GLY A 19 8.90 1.88 -3.18
CA GLY A 19 9.14 0.46 -3.44
C GLY A 19 10.62 0.09 -3.41
N LYS A 20 11.49 0.99 -3.85
CA LYS A 20 12.94 0.77 -3.81
C LYS A 20 13.50 0.78 -2.39
N LEU A 21 12.81 1.42 -1.45
CA LEU A 21 13.25 1.53 -0.06
C LEU A 21 12.74 0.39 0.83
N LEU A 22 11.69 -0.31 0.40
CA LEU A 22 11.04 -1.32 1.24
C LEU A 22 11.96 -2.51 1.55
N ASN A 23 11.78 -3.05 2.76
CA ASN A 23 12.54 -4.18 3.28
C ASN A 23 11.65 -5.41 3.44
N PRO A 24 12.24 -6.61 3.52
CA PRO A 24 11.46 -7.84 3.76
C PRO A 24 10.55 -7.70 5.00
N GLY A 25 9.31 -8.10 4.85
CA GLY A 25 8.34 -8.09 5.93
C GLY A 25 7.67 -6.73 6.18
N ASP A 26 7.96 -5.70 5.38
CA ASP A 26 7.30 -4.40 5.55
C ASP A 26 5.82 -4.48 5.23
N VAL A 27 5.00 -3.78 6.03
CA VAL A 27 3.55 -3.74 5.89
C VAL A 27 3.11 -2.31 5.59
N ILE A 28 2.33 -2.15 4.54
CA ILE A 28 1.76 -0.87 4.14
C ILE A 28 0.24 -0.94 4.25
N CYS A 29 -0.34 -0.04 5.04
CA CYS A 29 -1.78 0.14 5.14
C CYS A 29 -2.17 1.32 4.26
N LEU A 30 -2.97 1.07 3.24
CA LEU A 30 -3.31 2.04 2.22
C LEU A 30 -4.79 2.41 2.35
N THR A 31 -5.06 3.67 2.62
CA THR A 31 -6.42 4.18 2.83
C THR A 31 -6.70 5.36 1.89
N GLY A 32 -7.98 5.65 1.71
CA GLY A 32 -8.43 6.72 0.83
C GLY A 32 -9.75 6.34 0.19
N GLU A 33 -10.53 7.33 -0.20
CA GLU A 33 -11.81 7.10 -0.86
C GLU A 33 -11.63 6.42 -2.22
N LEU A 34 -12.71 5.86 -2.77
CA LEU A 34 -12.72 5.29 -4.11
C LEU A 34 -12.25 6.32 -5.14
N GLY A 35 -11.44 5.89 -6.08
CA GLY A 35 -10.97 6.74 -7.16
C GLY A 35 -9.87 7.71 -6.79
N THR A 36 -9.19 7.54 -5.63
CA THR A 36 -8.08 8.43 -5.25
C THR A 36 -6.74 8.04 -5.87
N GLY A 37 -6.59 6.80 -6.37
CA GLY A 37 -5.34 6.34 -6.98
C GLY A 37 -4.59 5.29 -6.18
N LYS A 38 -5.27 4.58 -5.28
CA LYS A 38 -4.64 3.50 -4.50
C LYS A 38 -4.01 2.44 -5.41
N THR A 39 -4.67 2.10 -6.51
CA THR A 39 -4.14 1.13 -7.47
C THR A 39 -2.88 1.66 -8.15
N HIS A 40 -2.83 2.94 -8.46
CA HIS A 40 -1.67 3.54 -9.14
C HIS A 40 -0.43 3.57 -8.26
N ILE A 41 -0.60 3.90 -6.97
CA ILE A 41 0.55 3.88 -6.05
C ILE A 41 1.03 2.44 -5.82
N THR A 42 0.10 1.48 -5.74
CA THR A 42 0.44 0.06 -5.62
C THR A 42 1.26 -0.42 -6.83
N LYS A 43 0.85 -0.02 -8.04
CA LYS A 43 1.61 -0.33 -9.26
C LYS A 43 3.02 0.27 -9.23
N GLY A 44 3.15 1.49 -8.73
CA GLY A 44 4.45 2.13 -8.58
C GLY A 44 5.34 1.37 -7.59
N ILE A 45 4.80 1.02 -6.44
CA ILE A 45 5.53 0.25 -5.42
C ILE A 45 5.98 -1.09 -6.00
N ALA A 46 5.11 -1.78 -6.74
CA ALA A 46 5.47 -3.05 -7.37
C ALA A 46 6.65 -2.89 -8.33
N LYS A 47 6.68 -1.83 -9.11
CA LYS A 47 7.82 -1.54 -9.99
C LYS A 47 9.10 -1.31 -9.19
N GLY A 48 9.01 -0.61 -8.05
CA GLY A 48 10.15 -0.40 -7.16
C GLY A 48 10.64 -1.70 -6.55
N LEU A 49 9.78 -2.69 -6.40
CA LEU A 49 10.12 -4.04 -5.96
C LEU A 49 10.62 -4.93 -7.12
N GLU A 50 10.73 -4.38 -8.32
CA GLU A 50 11.17 -5.09 -9.53
C GLU A 50 10.19 -6.18 -9.96
N ILE A 51 8.90 -6.03 -9.65
CA ILE A 51 7.85 -6.95 -10.06
C ILE A 51 7.39 -6.57 -11.47
N ASN A 52 7.46 -7.53 -12.38
CA ASN A 52 7.12 -7.34 -13.80
C ASN A 52 5.69 -7.75 -14.14
N ASP A 53 4.97 -8.35 -13.20
CA ASP A 53 3.60 -8.80 -13.41
C ASP A 53 2.64 -7.61 -13.54
N THR A 54 1.54 -7.80 -14.25
CA THR A 54 0.45 -6.84 -14.27
C THR A 54 -0.26 -6.86 -12.93
N ILE A 55 -0.28 -5.72 -12.24
CA ILE A 55 -0.94 -5.59 -10.94
C ILE A 55 -2.43 -5.35 -11.18
N THR A 56 -3.26 -6.21 -10.59
CA THR A 56 -4.72 -6.11 -10.66
C THR A 56 -5.30 -6.01 -9.25
N SER A 57 -6.49 -5.41 -9.15
CA SER A 57 -7.17 -5.31 -7.86
C SER A 57 -7.67 -6.69 -7.40
N PRO A 58 -7.36 -7.10 -6.15
CA PRO A 58 -7.84 -8.38 -5.62
C PRO A 58 -9.24 -8.26 -5.00
N THR A 59 -10.15 -7.56 -5.68
CA THR A 59 -11.49 -7.27 -5.13
C THR A 59 -12.28 -8.53 -4.77
N PHE A 60 -12.13 -9.59 -5.57
CA PHE A 60 -12.88 -10.84 -5.35
C PHE A 60 -12.07 -11.93 -4.65
N THR A 61 -10.74 -11.85 -4.72
CA THR A 61 -9.86 -12.86 -4.16
C THR A 61 -9.31 -12.48 -2.79
N ILE A 62 -9.50 -11.20 -2.39
CA ILE A 62 -9.00 -10.59 -1.16
C ILE A 62 -7.48 -10.39 -1.20
N VAL A 63 -6.71 -11.37 -1.67
CA VAL A 63 -5.25 -11.25 -1.77
C VAL A 63 -4.74 -11.78 -3.10
N ASN A 64 -3.83 -11.03 -3.73
CA ASN A 64 -3.04 -11.46 -4.87
C ASN A 64 -1.57 -11.50 -4.46
N GLU A 65 -0.84 -12.52 -4.92
CA GLU A 65 0.58 -12.72 -4.61
C GLU A 65 1.41 -12.55 -5.87
N TYR A 66 2.53 -11.81 -5.75
CA TYR A 66 3.47 -11.56 -6.84
C TYR A 66 4.89 -11.86 -6.35
N ASP A 67 5.60 -12.75 -7.02
CA ASP A 67 6.92 -13.20 -6.58
C ASP A 67 8.03 -13.02 -7.61
N SER A 68 7.78 -12.26 -8.69
CA SER A 68 8.76 -12.06 -9.77
C SER A 68 9.86 -11.03 -9.45
N GLY A 69 9.73 -10.26 -8.38
CA GLY A 69 10.63 -9.16 -8.07
C GLY A 69 11.72 -9.50 -7.06
N ARG A 70 12.44 -8.46 -6.60
CA ARG A 70 13.46 -8.62 -5.55
C ARG A 70 12.86 -9.02 -4.19
N LEU A 71 11.60 -8.63 -3.95
CA LEU A 71 10.82 -9.05 -2.80
C LEU A 71 9.44 -9.49 -3.28
N LYS A 72 8.87 -10.48 -2.62
CA LYS A 72 7.50 -10.90 -2.87
C LYS A 72 6.54 -9.80 -2.38
N LEU A 73 5.44 -9.62 -3.09
CA LEU A 73 4.36 -8.69 -2.72
C LEU A 73 3.08 -9.47 -2.47
N ASN A 74 2.47 -9.24 -1.31
CA ASN A 74 1.12 -9.68 -1.00
C ASN A 74 0.22 -8.44 -1.05
N HIS A 75 -0.70 -8.39 -2.00
CA HIS A 75 -1.60 -7.26 -2.20
C HIS A 75 -3.00 -7.64 -1.75
N PHE A 76 -3.49 -7.01 -0.69
CA PHE A 76 -4.82 -7.23 -0.11
C PHE A 76 -5.76 -6.10 -0.47
N ASP A 77 -7.04 -6.45 -0.71
CA ASP A 77 -8.13 -5.49 -0.77
C ASP A 77 -9.27 -6.04 0.11
N VAL A 78 -9.53 -5.36 1.21
CA VAL A 78 -10.52 -5.81 2.19
C VAL A 78 -11.81 -4.98 2.15
N TYR A 79 -12.05 -4.27 1.06
CA TYR A 79 -13.22 -3.39 0.91
C TYR A 79 -14.55 -4.14 1.09
N ARG A 80 -14.63 -5.37 0.60
CA ARG A 80 -15.86 -6.18 0.65
C ARG A 80 -15.93 -7.13 1.83
N VAL A 81 -14.94 -7.07 2.72
CA VAL A 81 -14.92 -7.92 3.92
C VAL A 81 -15.92 -7.36 4.93
N ALA A 82 -16.86 -8.20 5.36
CA ALA A 82 -17.87 -7.81 6.34
C ALA A 82 -17.34 -7.87 7.78
N ASP A 83 -16.39 -8.77 8.04
CA ASP A 83 -15.85 -9.04 9.36
C ASP A 83 -14.35 -9.36 9.25
N PRO A 84 -13.48 -8.77 10.10
CA PRO A 84 -12.05 -9.08 10.11
C PRO A 84 -11.74 -10.58 10.20
N ASP A 85 -12.62 -11.37 10.82
CA ASP A 85 -12.43 -12.82 10.92
C ASP A 85 -12.38 -13.50 9.56
N GLU A 86 -13.04 -12.94 8.53
CA GLU A 86 -12.98 -13.48 7.17
C GLU A 86 -11.57 -13.41 6.60
N VAL A 87 -10.86 -12.32 6.88
CA VAL A 87 -9.48 -12.12 6.42
C VAL A 87 -8.54 -13.00 7.23
N TYR A 88 -8.77 -13.07 8.53
CA TYR A 88 -7.98 -13.92 9.42
C TYR A 88 -8.06 -15.39 8.98
N ALA A 89 -9.25 -15.85 8.59
CA ALA A 89 -9.50 -17.23 8.17
C ALA A 89 -8.72 -17.65 6.91
N ILE A 90 -8.34 -16.71 6.03
CA ILE A 90 -7.53 -17.04 4.85
C ILE A 90 -6.03 -17.09 5.14
N GLY A 91 -5.62 -16.95 6.41
CA GLY A 91 -4.22 -17.01 6.79
C GLY A 91 -3.51 -15.66 6.82
N PHE A 92 -4.23 -14.59 7.16
CA PHE A 92 -3.70 -13.22 7.17
C PHE A 92 -2.36 -13.12 7.90
N ASP A 93 -2.23 -13.73 9.09
CA ASP A 93 -1.00 -13.66 9.87
C ASP A 93 0.18 -14.29 9.14
N ASP A 94 -0.04 -15.39 8.44
CA ASP A 94 1.02 -16.07 7.69
C ASP A 94 1.56 -15.17 6.56
N TYR A 95 0.68 -14.39 5.93
CA TYR A 95 1.10 -13.42 4.90
C TYR A 95 1.87 -12.27 5.53
N ILE A 96 1.34 -11.67 6.59
CA ILE A 96 1.88 -10.45 7.21
C ILE A 96 3.23 -10.68 7.88
N PHE A 97 3.43 -11.85 8.50
CA PHE A 97 4.67 -12.17 9.21
C PHE A 97 5.66 -12.94 8.34
N SER A 98 5.46 -12.95 7.03
CA SER A 98 6.42 -13.50 6.07
C SER A 98 7.50 -12.47 5.71
N ASP A 99 8.43 -12.85 4.82
CA ASP A 99 9.43 -11.94 4.28
C ASP A 99 8.90 -11.08 3.12
N ALA A 100 7.66 -11.28 2.73
CA ALA A 100 7.02 -10.49 1.68
C ALA A 100 6.69 -9.09 2.17
N VAL A 101 6.62 -8.14 1.23
CA VAL A 101 5.99 -6.86 1.48
C VAL A 101 4.48 -7.07 1.37
N SER A 102 3.71 -6.52 2.29
CA SER A 102 2.25 -6.58 2.25
C SER A 102 1.67 -5.19 2.08
N ILE A 103 0.76 -5.03 1.11
CA ILE A 103 -0.01 -3.79 0.91
C ILE A 103 -1.47 -4.15 1.16
N ILE A 104 -2.12 -3.42 2.07
CA ILE A 104 -3.50 -3.68 2.46
C ILE A 104 -4.35 -2.46 2.13
N GLU A 105 -5.16 -2.55 1.06
CA GLU A 105 -6.12 -1.50 0.72
C GLU A 105 -7.35 -1.62 1.61
N TRP A 106 -7.88 -0.48 2.05
CA TRP A 106 -9.01 -0.39 2.98
C TRP A 106 -8.67 -0.98 4.35
N ALA A 107 -7.41 -0.83 4.78
CA ALA A 107 -6.90 -1.38 6.05
C ALA A 107 -7.70 -0.92 7.27
N ASN A 108 -8.36 0.25 7.19
CA ASN A 108 -9.22 0.75 8.25
C ASN A 108 -10.41 -0.17 8.57
N TYR A 109 -10.76 -1.08 7.66
CA TYR A 109 -11.84 -2.05 7.91
C TYR A 109 -11.38 -3.23 8.77
N ILE A 110 -10.08 -3.43 8.94
CA ILE A 110 -9.52 -4.55 9.70
C ILE A 110 -8.51 -4.09 10.75
N GLU A 111 -8.71 -2.90 11.32
CA GLU A 111 -7.77 -2.32 12.30
C GLU A 111 -7.43 -3.26 13.45
N ASP A 112 -8.40 -4.06 13.90
CA ASP A 112 -8.21 -4.93 15.07
C ASP A 112 -7.18 -6.03 14.84
N ILE A 113 -6.90 -6.40 13.58
CA ILE A 113 -5.96 -7.49 13.27
C ILE A 113 -4.67 -7.00 12.62
N LEU A 114 -4.49 -5.67 12.48
CA LEU A 114 -3.26 -5.12 11.92
C LEU A 114 -2.09 -5.32 12.89
N PRO A 115 -0.85 -5.47 12.36
CA PRO A 115 0.33 -5.51 13.23
C PRO A 115 0.53 -4.17 13.93
N SER A 116 1.33 -4.17 15.00
CA SER A 116 1.60 -2.96 15.78
C SER A 116 2.47 -1.93 15.03
N SER A 117 3.26 -2.40 14.07
CA SER A 117 4.13 -1.54 13.25
C SER A 117 3.75 -1.67 11.78
N TYR A 118 3.53 -0.55 11.14
CA TYR A 118 3.22 -0.50 9.70
C TYR A 118 3.44 0.91 9.17
N LEU A 119 3.50 1.02 7.86
CA LEU A 119 3.55 2.30 7.16
C LEU A 119 2.13 2.63 6.69
N HIS A 120 1.59 3.77 7.12
CA HIS A 120 0.25 4.19 6.72
C HIS A 120 0.35 5.19 5.58
N ILE A 121 -0.29 4.89 4.46
CA ILE A 121 -0.39 5.78 3.31
C ILE A 121 -1.86 6.15 3.13
N ASN A 122 -2.17 7.44 3.21
CA ASN A 122 -3.52 7.93 2.95
C ASN A 122 -3.51 8.87 1.74
N ILE A 123 -4.42 8.62 0.80
CA ILE A 123 -4.56 9.43 -0.41
C ILE A 123 -5.88 10.17 -0.34
N SER A 124 -5.84 11.50 -0.45
CA SER A 124 -7.04 12.33 -0.42
C SER A 124 -7.12 13.25 -1.63
N LYS A 125 -8.35 13.60 -1.99
CA LYS A 125 -8.68 14.54 -3.06
C LYS A 125 -9.00 15.91 -2.45
N ASN A 126 -8.82 16.96 -3.26
CA ASN A 126 -9.37 18.27 -2.97
C ASN A 126 -9.75 18.94 -4.29
N LEU A 127 -11.02 18.83 -4.66
CA LEU A 127 -11.52 19.33 -5.94
C LEU A 127 -11.35 20.85 -6.10
N SER A 128 -11.30 21.61 -5.00
CA SER A 128 -11.05 23.05 -5.06
C SER A 128 -9.64 23.38 -5.56
N LYS A 129 -8.71 22.43 -5.48
CA LYS A 129 -7.32 22.58 -5.93
C LYS A 129 -7.06 21.93 -7.28
N GLY A 130 -8.05 21.25 -7.84
CA GLY A 130 -7.95 20.62 -9.15
C GLY A 130 -8.49 19.20 -9.14
N GLU A 131 -8.97 18.76 -10.32
CA GLU A 131 -9.54 17.42 -10.50
C GLU A 131 -8.52 16.32 -10.27
N ASN A 132 -7.28 16.56 -10.67
CA ASN A 132 -6.19 15.58 -10.58
C ASN A 132 -5.31 15.77 -9.37
N TYR A 133 -5.60 16.75 -8.52
CA TYR A 133 -4.87 17.00 -7.29
C TYR A 133 -5.06 15.83 -6.32
N ARG A 134 -3.96 15.35 -5.73
CA ARG A 134 -3.99 14.37 -4.64
C ARG A 134 -2.96 14.76 -3.59
N LYS A 135 -3.35 14.59 -2.34
CA LYS A 135 -2.43 14.69 -1.21
C LYS A 135 -2.17 13.28 -0.70
N ILE A 136 -0.91 12.89 -0.67
CA ILE A 136 -0.48 11.58 -0.20
C ILE A 136 0.28 11.78 1.10
N SER A 137 -0.30 11.29 2.19
CA SER A 137 0.29 11.36 3.52
C SER A 137 0.89 10.00 3.86
N ILE A 138 2.18 9.99 4.21
CA ILE A 138 2.90 8.77 4.57
C ILE A 138 3.33 8.91 6.02
N ILE A 139 2.82 8.04 6.89
CA ILE A 139 3.01 8.09 8.33
C ILE A 139 3.62 6.78 8.81
N PRO A 140 4.85 6.81 9.37
CA PRO A 140 5.45 5.60 9.92
C PRO A 140 4.90 5.31 11.31
N TYR A 141 4.50 4.08 11.55
CA TYR A 141 4.18 3.58 12.88
C TYR A 141 5.22 2.52 13.23
N GLY A 142 6.21 2.92 14.02
CA GLY A 142 7.30 2.05 14.43
C GLY A 142 8.64 2.48 13.84
N LYS A 143 9.71 2.29 14.62
CA LYS A 143 11.09 2.67 14.25
C LYS A 143 11.56 2.01 12.96
N ARG A 144 11.05 0.84 12.69
CA ARG A 144 11.36 0.07 11.48
C ARG A 144 11.18 0.89 10.21
N TYR A 145 10.25 1.85 10.20
CA TYR A 145 9.88 2.63 9.02
C TYR A 145 10.51 4.02 8.97
N GLU A 146 11.49 4.32 9.82
CA GLU A 146 12.17 5.62 9.81
C GLU A 146 12.92 5.89 8.51
N TYR A 147 13.27 4.86 7.75
CA TYR A 147 13.96 5.00 6.47
C TYR A 147 13.15 5.78 5.44
N ILE A 148 11.84 5.95 5.62
CA ILE A 148 11.01 6.69 4.65
C ILE A 148 11.43 8.17 4.53
N LYS A 149 12.22 8.68 5.44
CA LYS A 149 12.78 10.03 5.35
C LYS A 149 13.59 10.23 4.07
N GLU A 150 14.10 9.13 3.50
CA GLU A 150 14.83 9.17 2.24
C GLU A 150 13.95 9.63 1.06
N LEU A 151 12.62 9.55 1.19
CA LEU A 151 11.69 10.01 0.14
C LEU A 151 11.74 11.53 -0.05
N GLU A 152 12.19 12.29 0.94
CA GLU A 152 12.27 13.74 0.88
C GLU A 152 13.55 14.26 0.22
N LYS A 153 14.48 13.36 -0.08
CA LYS A 153 15.76 13.72 -0.67
C LYS A 153 15.76 13.73 -2.18
#